data_8019a211ed0d9754eea0a37b800ec108
#
_entry.id   8019a211ed0d9754eea0a37b800ec108
#
_cell.length_a   1.000
_cell.length_b   1.000
_cell.length_c   1.000
_cell.angle_alpha   90.00
_cell.angle_beta   90.00
_cell.angle_gamma   90.00
#
_symmetry.space_group_name_H-M   'P 1'
#
loop_
_entity.id
_entity.type
_entity.pdbx_description
1 polymer ?
#
loop_
_entity_poly.entity_id
_entity_poly.type
_entity_poly.pdbx_seq_one_letter_code
_entity_poly.pdbx_strand_id
1 'polypeptide(L)'
;MLSTFALSTLLGLSLTACSDAPEQTNTIAATITEQQPTKTVENSTDGIFAKIKTNKGMITVKLEYEKAPMTVANFVALAEGKMKNSVKGEGVPYYDGISFHRVIPDFMIQGGDPTGTGSGGPGYAFTDEIHADLKHTGPGVMSMANAGPATNGSQFFITHKETAWLDGKHAVFGYVTEGQDVVNAIVMGDKMEQVTIERVGKAAKAWDAMKVLADNKDKFRAK
;
A
#
# COMPACT_ATOMS: atom_id res chain seq x y z
N MET A 1 -16.83 33.58 -54.28
CA MET A 1 -18.27 33.47 -54.20
C MET A 1 -18.59 33.34 -52.71
N LEU A 2 -18.77 34.40 -52.02
CA LEU A 2 -19.91 35.31 -51.73
C LEU A 2 -21.23 34.59 -51.52
N SER A 3 -21.76 34.66 -50.28
CA SER A 3 -23.10 35.11 -49.90
C SER A 3 -23.24 34.90 -48.35
N THR A 4 -23.21 35.82 -47.58
CA THR A 4 -23.98 36.86 -46.87
C THR A 4 -25.50 36.72 -46.83
N PHE A 5 -26.03 37.15 -45.67
CA PHE A 5 -27.36 37.67 -45.23
C PHE A 5 -27.96 36.85 -44.08
N ALA A 6 -28.64 37.39 -43.09
CA ALA A 6 -28.82 38.73 -42.50
C ALA A 6 -29.61 38.52 -41.18
N LEU A 7 -29.30 39.20 -40.22
CA LEU A 7 -29.97 40.10 -39.27
C LEU A 7 -31.50 40.14 -39.28
N SER A 8 -32.17 39.90 -38.14
CA SER A 8 -33.40 40.58 -37.78
C SER A 8 -33.64 40.64 -36.27
N THR A 9 -33.65 41.85 -35.77
CA THR A 9 -34.07 42.34 -34.46
C THR A 9 -35.59 42.36 -34.37
N LEU A 10 -36.18 42.08 -33.21
CA LEU A 10 -37.40 42.79 -32.77
C LEU A 10 -37.44 42.94 -31.24
N LEU A 11 -37.65 44.19 -30.87
CA LEU A 11 -37.83 44.79 -29.57
C LEU A 11 -39.29 44.65 -29.14
N GLY A 12 -39.57 44.36 -27.89
CA GLY A 12 -40.91 44.36 -27.34
C GLY A 12 -40.90 44.68 -25.85
N LEU A 13 -41.13 45.96 -25.59
CA LEU A 13 -41.29 46.56 -24.24
C LEU A 13 -42.77 46.54 -23.85
N SER A 14 -43.19 46.11 -22.66
CA SER A 14 -44.36 46.63 -22.01
C SER A 14 -44.32 46.47 -20.49
N LEU A 15 -44.69 47.54 -19.83
CA LEU A 15 -44.74 47.83 -18.40
C LEU A 15 -46.02 47.33 -17.71
N THR A 16 -45.91 47.34 -16.35
CA THR A 16 -46.90 47.57 -15.29
C THR A 16 -47.76 46.39 -14.85
N ALA A 17 -47.76 46.03 -13.56
CA ALA A 17 -48.47 46.70 -12.50
C ALA A 17 -48.19 46.06 -11.11
N CYS A 18 -48.19 46.89 -10.08
CA CYS A 18 -48.19 46.53 -8.64
C CYS A 18 -49.48 45.81 -8.23
N SER A 19 -49.41 44.89 -7.30
CA SER A 19 -50.49 44.63 -6.36
C SER A 19 -49.96 43.88 -5.13
N ASP A 20 -50.22 44.46 -4.00
CA ASP A 20 -50.24 44.14 -2.58
C ASP A 20 -49.97 42.71 -2.09
N ALA A 21 -49.24 42.71 -0.97
CA ALA A 21 -49.01 41.59 -0.06
C ALA A 21 -50.29 41.19 0.73
N PRO A 22 -50.32 39.97 1.27
CA PRO A 22 -50.40 39.87 2.70
C PRO A 22 -49.30 39.02 3.35
N GLU A 23 -48.88 39.57 4.47
CA GLU A 23 -48.03 39.00 5.51
C GLU A 23 -48.54 37.63 5.98
N GLN A 24 -47.78 36.58 5.77
CA GLN A 24 -47.99 35.28 6.40
C GLN A 24 -46.83 34.98 7.34
N THR A 25 -47.19 35.00 8.62
CA THR A 25 -46.39 34.53 9.77
C THR A 25 -45.91 33.12 9.53
N ASN A 26 -44.60 32.94 9.29
CA ASN A 26 -43.97 31.64 9.16
C ASN A 26 -43.49 31.17 10.52
N THR A 27 -44.25 30.28 11.13
CA THR A 27 -43.88 29.47 12.28
C THR A 27 -42.71 28.57 11.90
N ILE A 28 -41.54 28.84 12.46
CA ILE A 28 -40.33 28.01 12.25
C ILE A 28 -40.50 26.71 12.99
N ALA A 29 -40.92 25.68 12.32
CA ALA A 29 -40.76 24.30 12.78
C ALA A 29 -39.29 23.91 12.63
N ALA A 30 -38.58 23.82 13.75
CA ALA A 30 -37.23 23.31 13.79
C ALA A 30 -37.21 21.83 13.40
N THR A 31 -36.88 21.55 12.15
CA THR A 31 -36.54 20.20 11.70
C THR A 31 -35.17 19.85 12.27
N ILE A 32 -35.14 19.02 13.27
CA ILE A 32 -33.92 18.39 13.79
C ILE A 32 -33.41 17.47 12.68
N THR A 33 -32.46 17.95 11.91
CA THR A 33 -31.71 17.10 10.97
C THR A 33 -30.76 16.24 11.82
N GLU A 34 -31.13 14.99 11.96
CA GLU A 34 -30.27 13.93 12.52
C GLU A 34 -28.97 13.89 11.70
N GLN A 35 -27.91 14.44 12.28
CA GLN A 35 -26.56 14.37 11.71
C GLN A 35 -26.11 12.90 11.77
N GLN A 36 -26.13 12.22 10.62
CA GLN A 36 -25.37 10.99 10.46
C GLN A 36 -23.90 11.25 10.86
N PRO A 37 -23.27 10.35 11.61
CA PRO A 37 -21.87 10.50 11.96
C PRO A 37 -21.06 10.46 10.65
N THR A 38 -20.56 11.61 10.26
CA THR A 38 -19.51 11.71 9.23
C THR A 38 -18.33 10.89 9.72
N LYS A 39 -18.10 9.76 9.05
CA LYS A 39 -16.89 8.95 9.24
C LYS A 39 -15.73 9.86 8.85
N THR A 40 -15.11 10.49 9.84
CA THR A 40 -13.88 11.26 9.69
C THR A 40 -12.88 10.28 9.09
N VAL A 41 -12.50 10.48 7.83
CA VAL A 41 -11.30 9.86 7.27
C VAL A 41 -10.15 10.52 8.00
N GLU A 42 -9.78 9.94 9.15
CA GLU A 42 -8.54 10.30 9.80
C GLU A 42 -7.43 9.99 8.78
N ASN A 43 -6.75 11.01 8.31
CA ASN A 43 -5.42 10.92 7.75
C ASN A 43 -4.48 10.52 8.90
N SER A 44 -4.69 9.31 9.42
CA SER A 44 -3.88 8.76 10.47
C SER A 44 -2.49 8.51 9.90
N THR A 45 -1.54 9.31 10.33
CA THR A 45 -0.10 9.05 10.13
C THR A 45 0.32 7.80 10.90
N ASP A 46 -0.57 7.22 11.71
CA ASP A 46 -0.34 6.04 12.52
C ASP A 46 -0.21 4.79 11.65
N GLY A 47 0.70 3.90 12.03
CA GLY A 47 0.93 2.66 11.30
C GLY A 47 2.30 2.05 11.55
N ILE A 48 2.56 0.96 10.86
CA ILE A 48 3.88 0.32 10.79
C ILE A 48 4.46 0.64 9.42
N PHE A 49 5.67 1.18 9.41
CA PHE A 49 6.37 1.58 8.20
C PHE A 49 7.69 0.84 8.06
N ALA A 50 7.96 0.33 6.86
CA ALA A 50 9.27 -0.12 6.48
C ALA A 50 10.03 1.02 5.79
N LYS A 51 11.19 1.38 6.33
CA LYS A 51 12.13 2.32 5.72
C LYS A 51 13.23 1.50 5.04
N ILE A 52 13.18 1.44 3.72
CA ILE A 52 14.15 0.69 2.91
C ILE A 52 15.15 1.69 2.36
N LYS A 53 16.32 1.77 2.99
CA LYS A 53 17.43 2.58 2.49
C LYS A 53 18.14 1.82 1.38
N THR A 54 18.21 2.41 0.21
CA THR A 54 18.91 1.84 -0.96
C THR A 54 20.05 2.75 -1.40
N ASN A 55 20.94 2.24 -2.25
CA ASN A 55 21.96 3.05 -2.90
C ASN A 55 21.40 4.10 -3.89
N LYS A 56 20.08 4.15 -4.11
CA LYS A 56 19.38 5.15 -4.93
C LYS A 56 18.57 6.15 -4.10
N GLY A 57 18.34 5.87 -2.81
CA GLY A 57 17.54 6.70 -1.94
C GLY A 57 16.70 5.89 -0.97
N MET A 58 15.75 6.56 -0.31
CA MET A 58 14.87 5.98 0.68
C MET A 58 13.51 5.64 0.06
N ILE A 59 13.02 4.43 0.33
CA ILE A 59 11.65 4.01 0.04
C ILE A 59 10.94 3.81 1.37
N THR A 60 9.79 4.48 1.57
CA THR A 60 8.94 4.29 2.75
C THR A 60 7.69 3.53 2.34
N VAL A 61 7.43 2.41 3.00
CA VAL A 61 6.26 1.56 2.75
C VAL A 61 5.40 1.49 4.00
N LYS A 62 4.13 1.85 3.93
CA LYS A 62 3.15 1.57 4.98
C LYS A 62 2.74 0.10 4.88
N LEU A 63 2.89 -0.64 5.99
CA LEU A 63 2.58 -2.07 6.06
C LEU A 63 1.14 -2.29 6.55
N GLU A 64 0.42 -3.17 5.89
CA GLU A 64 -0.99 -3.50 6.15
C GLU A 64 -1.13 -4.57 7.25
N TYR A 65 -0.60 -4.29 8.44
CA TYR A 65 -0.50 -5.22 9.56
C TYR A 65 -1.85 -5.69 10.13
N GLU A 66 -2.95 -4.98 9.83
CA GLU A 66 -4.31 -5.38 10.23
C GLU A 66 -4.94 -6.34 9.22
N LYS A 67 -4.64 -6.19 7.92
CA LYS A 67 -5.23 -6.96 6.83
C LYS A 67 -4.38 -8.15 6.38
N ALA A 68 -3.06 -8.05 6.56
CA ALA A 68 -2.09 -9.11 6.26
C ALA A 68 -1.13 -9.32 7.43
N PRO A 69 -1.64 -9.61 8.65
CA PRO A 69 -0.84 -9.64 9.88
C PRO A 69 0.32 -10.64 9.84
N MET A 70 0.10 -11.85 9.32
CA MET A 70 1.13 -12.90 9.27
C MET A 70 2.25 -12.54 8.29
N THR A 71 1.90 -12.03 7.11
CA THR A 71 2.86 -11.61 6.07
C THR A 71 3.69 -10.42 6.54
N VAL A 72 3.03 -9.43 7.15
CA VAL A 72 3.71 -8.27 7.76
C VAL A 72 4.61 -8.73 8.91
N ALA A 73 4.15 -9.64 9.78
CA ALA A 73 4.93 -10.15 10.89
C ALA A 73 6.19 -10.89 10.42
N ASN A 74 6.09 -11.69 9.37
CA ASN A 74 7.23 -12.35 8.75
C ASN A 74 8.26 -11.32 8.23
N PHE A 75 7.81 -10.34 7.47
CA PHE A 75 8.68 -9.30 6.94
C PHE A 75 9.34 -8.48 8.05
N VAL A 76 8.58 -8.03 9.04
CA VAL A 76 9.05 -7.23 10.18
C VAL A 76 10.06 -8.04 11.02
N ALA A 77 9.76 -9.29 11.35
CA ALA A 77 10.64 -10.11 12.15
C ALA A 77 11.95 -10.45 11.43
N LEU A 78 11.93 -10.63 10.12
CA LEU A 78 13.15 -10.76 9.30
C LEU A 78 13.94 -9.44 9.27
N ALA A 79 13.29 -8.31 9.04
CA ALA A 79 13.93 -6.99 9.00
C ALA A 79 14.60 -6.63 10.34
N GLU A 80 14.00 -7.03 11.47
CA GLU A 80 14.52 -6.80 12.82
C GLU A 80 15.51 -7.90 13.31
N GLY A 81 15.79 -8.93 12.48
CA GLY A 81 16.67 -10.04 12.86
C GLY A 81 16.09 -10.98 13.93
N LYS A 82 14.77 -10.90 14.16
CA LYS A 82 14.08 -11.70 15.20
C LYS A 82 13.56 -13.05 14.68
N MET A 83 13.40 -13.21 13.37
CA MET A 83 12.94 -14.44 12.76
C MET A 83 14.12 -15.39 12.50
N LYS A 84 14.04 -16.60 13.09
CA LYS A 84 15.03 -17.65 12.79
C LYS A 84 15.01 -17.98 11.30
N ASN A 85 16.17 -18.02 10.67
CA ASN A 85 16.33 -18.31 9.26
C ASN A 85 17.64 -19.06 9.01
N SER A 86 17.83 -19.60 7.80
CA SER A 86 19.00 -20.41 7.44
C SER A 86 20.19 -19.59 6.92
N VAL A 87 20.09 -18.26 6.86
CA VAL A 87 21.06 -17.41 6.16
C VAL A 87 21.82 -16.47 7.09
N LYS A 88 21.10 -15.83 8.01
CA LYS A 88 21.64 -14.85 8.95
C LYS A 88 21.58 -15.38 10.37
N GLY A 89 22.57 -15.02 11.18
CA GLY A 89 22.58 -15.33 12.61
C GLY A 89 21.45 -14.64 13.36
N GLU A 90 21.18 -15.09 14.57
CA GLU A 90 20.21 -14.48 15.47
C GLU A 90 20.56 -13.00 15.75
N GLY A 91 19.58 -12.12 15.73
CA GLY A 91 19.75 -10.69 15.94
C GLY A 91 20.28 -9.92 14.71
N VAL A 92 20.59 -10.60 13.59
CA VAL A 92 21.10 -9.95 12.40
C VAL A 92 19.95 -9.63 11.44
N PRO A 93 19.74 -8.34 11.05
CA PRO A 93 18.73 -7.94 10.06
C PRO A 93 18.91 -8.72 8.76
N TYR A 94 17.81 -9.34 8.31
CA TYR A 94 17.86 -10.26 7.18
C TYR A 94 18.08 -9.54 5.84
N TYR A 95 17.41 -8.43 5.63
CA TYR A 95 17.37 -7.75 4.34
C TYR A 95 18.59 -6.88 4.05
N ASP A 96 19.37 -6.52 5.08
CA ASP A 96 20.52 -5.63 4.93
C ASP A 96 21.59 -6.24 4.00
N GLY A 97 21.92 -5.48 2.96
CA GLY A 97 22.89 -5.87 1.93
C GLY A 97 22.32 -6.72 0.79
N ILE A 98 21.05 -7.13 0.85
CA ILE A 98 20.41 -7.93 -0.20
C ILE A 98 20.08 -7.04 -1.41
N SER A 99 20.35 -7.56 -2.61
CA SER A 99 20.10 -6.84 -3.87
C SER A 99 18.67 -7.05 -4.40
N PHE A 100 18.25 -6.10 -5.24
CA PHE A 100 17.13 -6.31 -6.15
C PHE A 100 17.64 -7.14 -7.33
N HIS A 101 17.44 -8.44 -7.26
CA HIS A 101 17.99 -9.42 -8.20
C HIS A 101 17.19 -9.53 -9.51
N ARG A 102 15.97 -8.99 -9.55
CA ARG A 102 15.12 -8.96 -10.73
C ARG A 102 14.41 -7.61 -10.82
N VAL A 103 14.64 -6.91 -11.90
CA VAL A 103 13.99 -5.62 -12.21
C VAL A 103 13.45 -5.69 -13.63
N ILE A 104 12.16 -5.47 -13.79
CA ILE A 104 11.52 -5.40 -15.10
C ILE A 104 10.90 -4.01 -15.22
N PRO A 105 11.42 -3.15 -16.12
CA PRO A 105 10.83 -1.84 -16.37
C PRO A 105 9.33 -1.93 -16.65
N ASP A 106 8.57 -0.95 -16.20
CA ASP A 106 7.10 -0.89 -16.36
C ASP A 106 6.35 -2.08 -15.75
N PHE A 107 6.99 -2.82 -14.84
CA PHE A 107 6.34 -3.89 -14.11
C PHE A 107 6.66 -3.84 -12.61
N MET A 108 7.85 -4.24 -12.18
CA MET A 108 8.20 -4.29 -10.75
C MET A 108 9.71 -4.40 -10.51
N ILE A 109 10.13 -4.11 -9.27
CA ILE A 109 11.42 -4.49 -8.70
C ILE A 109 11.21 -5.62 -7.71
N GLN A 110 12.06 -6.65 -7.71
CA GLN A 110 11.99 -7.81 -6.82
C GLN A 110 13.29 -8.00 -6.07
N GLY A 111 13.18 -8.16 -4.75
CA GLY A 111 14.30 -8.39 -3.83
C GLY A 111 13.96 -9.41 -2.75
N GLY A 112 14.80 -9.46 -1.68
CA GLY A 112 14.58 -10.33 -0.54
C GLY A 112 15.14 -11.76 -0.69
N ASP A 113 15.84 -12.04 -1.80
CA ASP A 113 16.61 -13.28 -1.98
C ASP A 113 18.07 -13.05 -1.55
N PRO A 114 18.56 -13.72 -0.50
CA PRO A 114 19.93 -13.55 -0.03
C PRO A 114 20.99 -14.08 -1.01
N THR A 115 20.60 -14.97 -1.93
CA THR A 115 21.50 -15.53 -2.94
C THR A 115 21.52 -14.71 -4.23
N GLY A 116 20.52 -13.86 -4.45
CA GLY A 116 20.37 -13.05 -5.66
C GLY A 116 20.04 -13.86 -6.93
N THR A 117 19.63 -15.12 -6.81
CA THR A 117 19.35 -16.02 -7.93
C THR A 117 17.87 -16.12 -8.28
N GLY A 118 16.99 -15.63 -7.40
CA GLY A 118 15.54 -15.81 -7.47
C GLY A 118 15.03 -17.09 -6.82
N SER A 119 15.94 -18.00 -6.38
CA SER A 119 15.58 -19.27 -5.79
C SER A 119 15.84 -19.33 -4.28
N GLY A 120 16.59 -18.38 -3.74
CA GLY A 120 16.93 -18.30 -2.32
C GLY A 120 15.78 -17.82 -1.44
N GLY A 121 15.96 -17.98 -0.13
CA GLY A 121 14.96 -17.58 0.85
C GLY A 121 15.42 -17.87 2.28
N PRO A 122 14.53 -17.77 3.26
CA PRO A 122 14.87 -17.83 4.68
C PRO A 122 15.00 -19.25 5.23
N GLY A 123 14.87 -20.31 4.40
CA GLY A 123 14.92 -21.72 4.80
C GLY A 123 13.57 -22.28 5.24
N TYR A 124 12.49 -21.53 5.03
CA TYR A 124 11.11 -21.95 5.26
C TYR A 124 10.17 -21.35 4.19
N ALA A 125 8.97 -21.85 4.14
CA ALA A 125 7.88 -21.27 3.36
C ALA A 125 6.63 -21.15 4.22
N PHE A 126 5.69 -20.23 3.83
CA PHE A 126 4.41 -20.06 4.50
C PHE A 126 3.26 -19.86 3.49
N THR A 127 2.04 -20.05 3.98
CA THR A 127 0.82 -20.00 3.18
C THR A 127 0.52 -18.59 2.69
N ASP A 128 -0.29 -18.49 1.62
CA ASP A 128 -0.74 -17.19 1.12
C ASP A 128 -1.73 -16.55 2.10
N GLU A 129 -1.61 -15.24 2.28
CA GLU A 129 -2.50 -14.42 3.10
C GLU A 129 -3.14 -13.35 2.21
N ILE A 130 -4.15 -13.78 1.45
CA ILE A 130 -4.85 -12.93 0.48
C ILE A 130 -6.03 -12.24 1.18
N HIS A 131 -6.08 -10.90 1.12
CA HIS A 131 -7.17 -10.10 1.63
C HIS A 131 -7.93 -9.43 0.48
N ALA A 132 -9.27 -9.42 0.56
CA ALA A 132 -10.13 -8.92 -0.53
C ALA A 132 -9.90 -7.44 -0.89
N ASP A 133 -9.55 -6.62 0.10
CA ASP A 133 -9.31 -5.18 -0.10
C ASP A 133 -7.88 -4.86 -0.56
N LEU A 134 -6.94 -5.80 -0.44
CA LEU A 134 -5.55 -5.58 -0.82
C LEU A 134 -5.32 -6.02 -2.26
N LYS A 135 -5.11 -5.05 -3.14
CA LYS A 135 -5.06 -5.23 -4.59
C LYS A 135 -3.83 -4.56 -5.20
N HIS A 136 -3.43 -5.04 -6.36
CA HIS A 136 -2.32 -4.49 -7.15
C HIS A 136 -2.83 -3.35 -8.06
N THR A 137 -3.32 -2.27 -7.44
CA THR A 137 -4.09 -1.19 -8.09
C THR A 137 -3.24 -0.12 -8.78
N GLY A 138 -1.92 -0.16 -8.63
CA GLY A 138 -1.09 0.91 -9.20
C GLY A 138 0.40 0.73 -8.90
N PRO A 139 1.20 1.79 -9.07
CA PRO A 139 2.58 1.81 -8.64
C PRO A 139 2.68 1.74 -7.10
N GLY A 140 3.80 1.21 -6.60
CA GLY A 140 4.12 1.19 -5.18
C GLY A 140 3.42 0.11 -4.35
N VAL A 141 2.77 -0.87 -4.97
CA VAL A 141 2.22 -2.01 -4.23
C VAL A 141 3.34 -2.97 -3.86
N MET A 142 3.50 -3.24 -2.54
CA MET A 142 4.43 -4.22 -2.02
C MET A 142 3.73 -5.55 -1.79
N SER A 143 4.21 -6.61 -2.44
CA SER A 143 3.55 -7.91 -2.46
C SER A 143 4.57 -9.05 -2.40
N MET A 144 4.16 -10.23 -1.89
CA MET A 144 5.03 -11.39 -1.79
C MET A 144 5.30 -12.03 -3.14
N ALA A 145 6.56 -12.26 -3.44
CA ALA A 145 6.96 -13.14 -4.53
C ALA A 145 6.86 -14.61 -4.05
N ASN A 146 6.30 -15.47 -4.89
CA ASN A 146 6.17 -16.90 -4.64
C ASN A 146 6.36 -17.71 -5.92
N ALA A 147 6.54 -19.02 -5.77
CA ALA A 147 6.66 -20.01 -6.86
C ALA A 147 5.39 -20.88 -6.97
N GLY A 148 4.24 -20.34 -6.64
CA GLY A 148 2.95 -20.99 -6.55
C GLY A 148 2.36 -20.94 -5.13
N PRO A 149 1.19 -21.53 -4.91
CA PRO A 149 0.49 -21.47 -3.63
C PRO A 149 1.34 -21.95 -2.45
N ALA A 150 1.27 -21.25 -1.33
CA ALA A 150 1.93 -21.58 -0.07
C ALA A 150 3.46 -21.71 -0.17
N THR A 151 4.12 -20.91 -1.02
CA THR A 151 5.57 -20.89 -1.17
C THR A 151 6.20 -19.54 -0.82
N ASN A 152 5.48 -18.66 -0.12
CA ASN A 152 6.00 -17.39 0.34
C ASN A 152 7.19 -17.60 1.28
N GLY A 153 8.17 -16.69 1.24
CA GLY A 153 9.35 -16.74 2.09
C GLY A 153 9.80 -15.34 2.49
N SER A 154 10.95 -14.92 1.99
CA SER A 154 11.47 -13.56 2.20
C SER A 154 11.40 -12.67 0.97
N GLN A 155 11.17 -13.23 -0.22
CA GLN A 155 11.16 -12.47 -1.46
C GLN A 155 9.87 -11.65 -1.59
N PHE A 156 10.02 -10.40 -2.01
CA PHE A 156 8.92 -9.47 -2.27
C PHE A 156 9.19 -8.67 -3.55
N PHE A 157 8.16 -8.03 -4.06
CA PHE A 157 8.29 -7.09 -5.16
C PHE A 157 7.53 -5.80 -4.87
N ILE A 158 7.93 -4.70 -5.52
CA ILE A 158 7.24 -3.41 -5.50
C ILE A 158 6.92 -3.03 -6.94
N THR A 159 5.68 -2.68 -7.21
CA THR A 159 5.17 -2.44 -8.56
C THR A 159 5.55 -1.05 -9.10
N HIS A 160 5.75 -0.95 -10.42
CA HIS A 160 5.87 0.30 -11.16
C HIS A 160 4.52 0.81 -11.68
N LYS A 161 3.53 -0.08 -11.81
CA LYS A 161 2.19 0.22 -12.30
C LYS A 161 1.17 -0.76 -11.76
N GLU A 162 -0.09 -0.61 -12.13
CA GLU A 162 -1.14 -1.57 -11.88
C GLU A 162 -0.80 -2.95 -12.46
N THR A 163 -1.01 -4.02 -11.66
CA THR A 163 -0.75 -5.40 -12.03
C THR A 163 -1.88 -6.31 -11.53
N ALA A 164 -3.13 -5.96 -11.85
CA ALA A 164 -4.34 -6.61 -11.35
C ALA A 164 -4.40 -8.13 -11.62
N TRP A 165 -3.68 -8.64 -12.63
CA TRP A 165 -3.58 -10.10 -12.90
C TRP A 165 -2.85 -10.91 -11.82
N LEU A 166 -2.20 -10.22 -10.86
CA LEU A 166 -1.54 -10.82 -9.69
C LEU A 166 -2.48 -10.94 -8.49
N ASP A 167 -3.65 -10.31 -8.53
CA ASP A 167 -4.64 -10.37 -7.46
C ASP A 167 -5.08 -11.81 -7.19
N GLY A 168 -5.18 -12.14 -5.90
CA GLY A 168 -5.53 -13.50 -5.47
C GLY A 168 -4.40 -14.54 -5.61
N LYS A 169 -3.24 -14.17 -6.14
CA LYS A 169 -2.08 -15.07 -6.34
C LYS A 169 -0.88 -14.67 -5.50
N HIS A 170 -0.74 -13.37 -5.24
CA HIS A 170 0.35 -12.80 -4.45
C HIS A 170 -0.25 -11.96 -3.31
N ALA A 171 0.25 -12.17 -2.10
CA ALA A 171 -0.22 -11.46 -0.92
C ALA A 171 0.32 -10.03 -0.90
N VAL A 172 -0.55 -9.06 -1.14
CA VAL A 172 -0.23 -7.64 -0.94
C VAL A 172 -0.18 -7.37 0.56
N PHE A 173 0.87 -6.70 1.03
CA PHE A 173 1.06 -6.42 2.44
C PHE A 173 1.58 -5.01 2.76
N GLY A 174 1.70 -4.15 1.75
CA GLY A 174 2.09 -2.75 1.94
C GLY A 174 1.97 -1.89 0.70
N TYR A 175 2.06 -0.58 0.92
CA TYR A 175 2.03 0.43 -0.13
C TYR A 175 3.10 1.49 0.11
N VAL A 176 3.82 1.85 -0.94
CA VAL A 176 4.81 2.93 -0.91
C VAL A 176 4.09 4.25 -0.64
N THR A 177 4.52 4.94 0.39
CA THR A 177 4.02 6.27 0.76
C THR A 177 4.98 7.38 0.35
N GLU A 178 6.28 7.05 0.26
CA GLU A 178 7.33 7.97 -0.17
C GLU A 178 8.41 7.21 -0.95
N GLY A 179 9.01 7.82 -1.96
CA GLY A 179 10.12 7.24 -2.71
C GLY A 179 9.71 6.35 -3.88
N GLN A 180 8.54 6.58 -4.51
CA GLN A 180 8.17 5.87 -5.74
C GLN A 180 9.14 6.20 -6.89
N ASP A 181 9.68 7.40 -6.93
CA ASP A 181 10.76 7.80 -7.86
C ASP A 181 12.03 6.98 -7.66
N VAL A 182 12.37 6.66 -6.39
CA VAL A 182 13.48 5.74 -6.06
C VAL A 182 13.16 4.32 -6.54
N VAL A 183 11.93 3.81 -6.31
CA VAL A 183 11.50 2.50 -6.85
C VAL A 183 11.70 2.45 -8.37
N ASN A 184 11.32 3.50 -9.07
CA ASN A 184 11.42 3.59 -10.53
C ASN A 184 12.89 3.73 -11.01
N ALA A 185 13.80 4.22 -10.15
CA ALA A 185 15.22 4.38 -10.44
C ALA A 185 16.09 3.16 -10.12
N ILE A 186 15.55 2.16 -9.39
CA ILE A 186 16.24 0.91 -9.06
C ILE A 186 16.53 0.12 -10.34
N VAL A 187 17.75 -0.37 -10.43
CA VAL A 187 18.18 -1.30 -11.48
C VAL A 187 18.64 -2.63 -10.86
N MET A 188 18.71 -3.67 -11.66
CA MET A 188 19.15 -4.98 -11.21
C MET A 188 20.56 -4.92 -10.61
N GLY A 189 20.71 -5.45 -9.39
CA GLY A 189 21.94 -5.42 -8.61
C GLY A 189 22.03 -4.27 -7.59
N ASP A 190 21.18 -3.25 -7.67
CA ASP A 190 21.06 -2.25 -6.61
C ASP A 190 20.68 -2.92 -5.27
N LYS A 191 21.12 -2.35 -4.16
CA LYS A 191 21.03 -2.99 -2.84
C LYS A 191 20.11 -2.25 -1.89
N MET A 192 19.44 -3.02 -1.07
CA MET A 192 18.90 -2.55 0.21
C MET A 192 20.07 -2.46 1.20
N GLU A 193 20.54 -1.24 1.47
CA GLU A 193 21.64 -1.01 2.41
C GLU A 193 21.20 -1.32 3.84
N GLN A 194 19.96 -0.91 4.17
CA GLN A 194 19.36 -1.13 5.46
C GLN A 194 17.83 -1.14 5.35
N VAL A 195 17.18 -2.02 6.12
CA VAL A 195 15.74 -2.05 6.28
C VAL A 195 15.39 -1.88 7.76
N THR A 196 14.69 -0.80 8.10
CA THR A 196 14.26 -0.51 9.47
C THR A 196 12.74 -0.42 9.56
N ILE A 197 12.20 -0.74 10.75
CA ILE A 197 10.76 -0.72 11.01
C ILE A 197 10.44 0.42 11.97
N GLU A 198 9.60 1.33 11.54
CA GLU A 198 9.07 2.43 12.32
C GLU A 198 7.62 2.15 12.71
N ARG A 199 7.26 2.38 13.99
CA ARG A 199 5.92 2.20 14.52
C ARG A 199 5.40 3.52 15.07
N VAL A 200 4.36 4.07 14.43
CA VAL A 200 3.74 5.34 14.79
C VAL A 200 2.34 5.05 15.35
N GLY A 201 2.01 5.71 16.48
CA GLY A 201 0.72 5.53 17.15
C GLY A 201 0.70 4.37 18.15
N LYS A 202 -0.33 4.36 18.99
CA LYS A 202 -0.45 3.43 20.12
C LYS A 202 -0.66 1.98 19.65
N ALA A 203 -1.54 1.78 18.66
CA ALA A 203 -1.86 0.46 18.14
C ALA A 203 -0.64 -0.20 17.49
N ALA A 204 0.06 0.53 16.61
CA ALA A 204 1.26 0.04 15.94
C ALA A 204 2.41 -0.29 16.91
N LYS A 205 2.58 0.52 17.98
CA LYS A 205 3.58 0.25 19.03
C LYS A 205 3.25 -0.95 19.89
N ALA A 206 1.97 -1.26 20.08
CA ALA A 206 1.51 -2.41 20.85
C ALA A 206 1.47 -3.71 20.01
N TRP A 207 1.53 -3.61 18.69
CA TRP A 207 1.50 -4.77 17.80
C TRP A 207 2.82 -5.56 17.86
N ASP A 208 2.71 -6.86 18.09
CA ASP A 208 3.84 -7.76 18.28
C ASP A 208 3.92 -8.79 17.15
N ALA A 209 4.92 -8.63 16.29
CA ALA A 209 5.17 -9.54 15.18
C ALA A 209 5.45 -10.97 15.63
N MET A 210 6.19 -11.15 16.74
CA MET A 210 6.55 -12.49 17.22
C MET A 210 5.35 -13.23 17.78
N LYS A 211 4.42 -12.49 18.44
CA LYS A 211 3.15 -13.07 18.86
C LYS A 211 2.32 -13.54 17.67
N VAL A 212 2.19 -12.70 16.64
CA VAL A 212 1.44 -13.07 15.41
C VAL A 212 2.05 -14.31 14.77
N LEU A 213 3.38 -14.41 14.67
CA LEU A 213 4.05 -15.59 14.12
C LEU A 213 3.83 -16.84 14.97
N ALA A 214 3.87 -16.72 16.30
CA ALA A 214 3.58 -17.82 17.20
C ALA A 214 2.16 -18.36 17.07
N ASP A 215 1.19 -17.44 16.94
CA ASP A 215 -0.24 -17.76 16.74
C ASP A 215 -0.51 -18.44 15.39
N ASN A 216 0.38 -18.26 14.38
CA ASN A 216 0.26 -18.79 13.02
C ASN A 216 1.36 -19.82 12.66
N LYS A 217 2.02 -20.43 13.64
CA LYS A 217 3.14 -21.35 13.40
C LYS A 217 2.83 -22.53 12.47
N ASP A 218 1.57 -22.98 12.46
CA ASP A 218 1.07 -24.06 11.62
C ASP A 218 1.02 -23.71 10.12
N LYS A 219 1.11 -22.43 9.79
CA LYS A 219 1.16 -21.90 8.42
C LYS A 219 2.58 -21.91 7.83
N PHE A 220 3.58 -22.17 8.67
CA PHE A 220 5.00 -22.20 8.27
C PHE A 220 5.50 -23.64 8.17
N ARG A 221 6.33 -23.91 7.16
CA ARG A 221 6.98 -25.22 6.95
C ARG A 221 8.45 -25.02 6.57
N ALA A 222 9.33 -25.92 7.03
CA ALA A 222 10.72 -25.98 6.56
C ALA A 222 10.78 -26.21 5.04
N LYS A 223 11.81 -25.67 4.40
CA LYS A 223 11.99 -25.74 2.94
C LYS A 223 13.32 -26.44 2.63
#